data_be9f52bb11fcbbc7ebe290ef44de66b1
#
_entry.id   be9f52bb11fcbbc7ebe290ef44de66b1
#
_cell.length_a   1.000
_cell.length_b   1.000
_cell.length_c   1.000
_cell.angle_alpha   90.00
_cell.angle_beta   90.00
_cell.angle_gamma   90.00
#
_symmetry.space_group_name_H-M   'P 1'
#
loop_
_entity.id
_entity.type
_entity.pdbx_description
1 polymer ?
#
loop_
_entity_poly.entity_id
_entity_poly.type
_entity_poly.pdbx_seq_one_letter_code
_entity_poly.pdbx_strand_id
1 'polypeptide(L)'
;MISTILPNPPLKRRALLGAENESHHERPQIAPFIGIALRIYYLCDPYQKITAMREINPQETTRAYAFEMWMQAPMPMVTFFKTLDVSRLLKISRKSGLKFNMLMCYCIGRAATQIKECYLLPVGDKLMQYDTIAVNTIVANSAGEVSSCDLPYSEDLEQFNSDYLRLTKQVAESCTDHDLSAKSMVIGTSALAQYEIDGAVGMYSGIFNNPFMIWGKYRRGLFKTTLSVSFQFHHTQMDGAHAAKFLDILQREMDGLKA
;
A
#
# COMPACT_ATOMS: atom_id res chain seq x y z
N MET A 1 0.38 31.12 -2.80
CA MET A 1 -0.60 30.38 -3.59
C MET A 1 -0.81 29.05 -2.91
N ILE A 2 -1.97 28.90 -2.30
CA ILE A 2 -2.38 27.67 -1.62
C ILE A 2 -2.86 26.75 -2.74
N SER A 3 -2.06 25.75 -3.09
CA SER A 3 -2.48 24.69 -4.01
C SER A 3 -3.53 23.85 -3.29
N THR A 4 -4.76 24.04 -3.70
CA THR A 4 -5.93 23.26 -3.28
C THR A 4 -5.68 21.80 -3.64
N ILE A 5 -5.65 20.93 -2.65
CA ILE A 5 -5.68 19.48 -2.86
C ILE A 5 -7.09 19.16 -3.38
N LEU A 6 -7.27 19.18 -4.68
CA LEU A 6 -8.48 18.69 -5.32
C LEU A 6 -8.37 17.17 -5.46
N PRO A 7 -9.41 16.42 -5.09
CA PRO A 7 -9.46 14.99 -5.37
C PRO A 7 -9.52 14.77 -6.87
N ASN A 8 -8.73 13.80 -7.36
CA ASN A 8 -8.80 13.35 -8.75
C ASN A 8 -10.23 12.92 -9.10
N PRO A 9 -10.69 13.22 -10.34
CA PRO A 9 -12.03 12.81 -10.77
C PRO A 9 -12.12 11.28 -10.84
N PRO A 10 -13.32 10.73 -10.63
CA PRO A 10 -13.53 9.29 -10.60
C PRO A 10 -13.19 8.65 -11.96
N LEU A 11 -12.39 7.59 -11.91
CA LEU A 11 -12.13 6.71 -13.05
C LEU A 11 -13.47 6.24 -13.64
N LYS A 12 -13.75 6.59 -14.89
CA LYS A 12 -14.90 6.11 -15.64
C LYS A 12 -14.79 4.58 -15.76
N ARG A 13 -15.64 3.86 -15.06
CA ARG A 13 -15.91 2.44 -15.32
C ARG A 13 -16.42 2.30 -16.75
N ARG A 14 -15.59 1.77 -17.64
CA ARG A 14 -16.04 1.24 -18.92
C ARG A 14 -16.75 -0.08 -18.66
N ALA A 15 -18.07 -0.07 -18.77
CA ALA A 15 -18.87 -1.28 -18.86
C ALA A 15 -18.51 -2.01 -20.17
N LEU A 16 -17.94 -3.18 -20.06
CA LEU A 16 -17.85 -4.14 -21.17
C LEU A 16 -19.18 -4.91 -21.20
N LEU A 17 -20.05 -4.50 -22.09
CA LEU A 17 -21.19 -5.30 -22.53
C LEU A 17 -20.66 -6.40 -23.45
N GLY A 18 -21.12 -7.64 -23.19
CA GLY A 18 -20.78 -8.82 -23.92
C GLY A 18 -21.27 -8.83 -25.37
N ALA A 19 -20.58 -9.56 -26.20
CA ALA A 19 -21.06 -10.11 -27.43
C ALA A 19 -20.82 -11.62 -27.39
N GLU A 20 -21.94 -12.34 -27.28
CA GLU A 20 -21.99 -13.78 -27.56
C GLU A 20 -21.72 -13.99 -29.04
N ASN A 21 -20.86 -14.93 -29.35
CA ASN A 21 -20.84 -15.57 -30.67
C ASN A 21 -20.59 -17.06 -30.47
N GLU A 22 -21.67 -17.81 -30.69
CA GLU A 22 -21.64 -19.26 -30.87
C GLU A 22 -20.93 -19.60 -32.18
N SER A 23 -19.96 -20.49 -32.13
CA SER A 23 -19.56 -21.28 -33.30
C SER A 23 -19.33 -22.71 -32.88
N HIS A 24 -20.20 -23.58 -33.40
CA HIS A 24 -20.08 -25.02 -33.41
C HIS A 24 -18.75 -25.46 -34.05
N HIS A 25 -17.99 -26.29 -33.36
CA HIS A 25 -17.00 -27.15 -33.98
C HIS A 25 -17.04 -28.55 -33.36
N GLU A 26 -17.18 -29.52 -34.28
CA GLU A 26 -17.29 -30.96 -34.05
C GLU A 26 -16.08 -31.55 -33.32
N ARG A 27 -16.35 -32.54 -32.47
CA ARG A 27 -15.34 -33.34 -31.76
C ARG A 27 -14.89 -34.51 -32.62
N PRO A 28 -13.61 -34.79 -32.79
CA PRO A 28 -13.15 -36.12 -33.22
C PRO A 28 -13.13 -37.06 -32.01
N GLN A 29 -13.75 -38.22 -32.20
CA GLN A 29 -13.63 -39.39 -31.31
C GLN A 29 -12.24 -39.98 -31.41
N ILE A 30 -11.52 -40.16 -30.30
CA ILE A 30 -10.34 -41.02 -30.18
C ILE A 30 -10.53 -41.96 -28.98
N ALA A 31 -10.35 -43.24 -29.28
CA ALA A 31 -10.62 -44.42 -28.48
C ALA A 31 -9.70 -44.57 -27.21
N PRO A 32 -10.03 -45.52 -26.30
CA PRO A 32 -9.52 -45.55 -24.93
C PRO A 32 -8.30 -46.46 -24.81
N PHE A 33 -7.14 -45.87 -24.54
CA PHE A 33 -6.00 -46.56 -23.92
C PHE A 33 -5.04 -45.49 -23.40
N ILE A 34 -5.10 -45.22 -22.12
CA ILE A 34 -4.02 -44.76 -21.22
C ILE A 34 -4.69 -44.42 -19.87
N GLY A 35 -4.92 -45.43 -19.07
CA GLY A 35 -5.70 -45.31 -17.83
C GLY A 35 -4.87 -45.37 -16.55
N ILE A 36 -3.56 -45.08 -16.54
CA ILE A 36 -2.77 -45.13 -15.28
C ILE A 36 -1.78 -43.94 -15.13
N ALA A 37 -1.41 -43.25 -16.21
CA ALA A 37 -0.46 -42.13 -16.10
C ALA A 37 -1.10 -40.75 -15.74
N LEU A 38 -2.44 -40.65 -15.77
CA LEU A 38 -3.15 -39.36 -15.54
C LEU A 38 -3.54 -39.12 -14.08
N ARG A 39 -3.23 -40.03 -13.17
CA ARG A 39 -3.63 -39.89 -11.73
C ARG A 39 -2.57 -39.24 -10.83
N ILE A 40 -1.37 -38.98 -11.35
CA ILE A 40 -0.27 -38.32 -10.61
C ILE A 40 -0.10 -36.86 -11.01
N TYR A 41 -0.72 -36.42 -12.12
CA TYR A 41 -0.62 -35.02 -12.58
C TYR A 41 -1.68 -34.07 -11.98
N TYR A 42 -2.62 -34.56 -11.17
CA TYR A 42 -3.65 -33.75 -10.53
C TYR A 42 -3.29 -33.28 -9.10
N LEU A 43 -2.06 -33.48 -8.64
CA LEU A 43 -1.62 -33.06 -7.30
C LEU A 43 -0.62 -31.89 -7.28
N CYS A 44 -0.28 -31.33 -8.42
CA CYS A 44 0.42 -30.05 -8.49
C CYS A 44 -0.17 -29.28 -9.66
N ASP A 45 -1.20 -28.48 -9.41
CA ASP A 45 -1.59 -27.42 -10.31
C ASP A 45 -0.60 -26.26 -10.13
N PRO A 46 0.36 -26.02 -11.06
CA PRO A 46 1.27 -24.90 -10.99
C PRO A 46 0.58 -23.57 -11.30
N TYR A 47 -0.73 -23.59 -11.59
CA TYR A 47 -1.60 -22.44 -11.78
C TYR A 47 -2.66 -22.34 -10.66
N GLN A 48 -2.31 -22.58 -9.40
CA GLN A 48 -3.05 -21.89 -8.37
C GLN A 48 -2.90 -20.41 -8.70
N LYS A 49 -3.96 -19.82 -9.24
CA LYS A 49 -4.11 -18.37 -9.30
C LYS A 49 -3.88 -17.88 -7.87
N ILE A 50 -2.70 -17.34 -7.62
CA ILE A 50 -2.43 -16.59 -6.41
C ILE A 50 -3.40 -15.42 -6.53
N THR A 51 -4.58 -15.56 -5.93
CA THR A 51 -5.53 -14.47 -5.77
C THR A 51 -4.87 -13.54 -4.76
N ALA A 52 -4.16 -12.54 -5.28
CA ALA A 52 -3.43 -11.57 -4.47
C ALA A 52 -4.34 -10.81 -3.47
N MET A 53 -5.65 -10.93 -3.64
CA MET A 53 -6.69 -10.35 -2.79
C MET A 53 -7.89 -11.30 -2.73
N ARG A 54 -8.44 -11.52 -1.52
CA ARG A 54 -9.66 -12.32 -1.32
C ARG A 54 -10.60 -11.65 -0.32
N GLU A 55 -11.88 -11.83 -0.53
CA GLU A 55 -12.89 -11.48 0.48
C GLU A 55 -12.80 -12.48 1.64
N ILE A 56 -12.89 -11.97 2.87
CA ILE A 56 -12.93 -12.79 4.09
C ILE A 56 -14.16 -12.45 4.92
N ASN A 57 -14.66 -13.45 5.64
CA ASN A 57 -15.75 -13.23 6.58
C ASN A 57 -15.22 -12.47 7.81
N PRO A 58 -15.71 -11.25 8.11
CA PRO A 58 -15.26 -10.48 9.27
C PRO A 58 -15.43 -11.23 10.59
N GLN A 59 -16.46 -12.08 10.70
CA GLN A 59 -16.74 -12.88 11.91
C GLN A 59 -15.65 -13.92 12.22
N GLU A 60 -14.82 -14.27 11.24
CA GLU A 60 -13.68 -15.18 11.39
C GLU A 60 -12.38 -14.46 11.75
N THR A 61 -12.46 -13.16 11.98
CA THR A 61 -11.31 -12.29 12.27
C THR A 61 -11.43 -11.60 13.62
N THR A 62 -10.34 -11.01 14.10
CA THR A 62 -10.35 -10.11 15.26
C THR A 62 -11.06 -8.79 14.98
N ARG A 63 -11.55 -8.57 13.74
CA ARG A 63 -12.18 -7.33 13.31
C ARG A 63 -13.72 -7.39 13.24
N ALA A 64 -14.34 -8.50 13.65
CA ALA A 64 -15.79 -8.67 13.59
C ALA A 64 -16.57 -7.48 14.19
N TYR A 65 -16.30 -7.16 15.45
CA TYR A 65 -16.95 -6.06 16.16
C TYR A 65 -16.64 -4.69 15.52
N ALA A 66 -15.40 -4.45 15.15
CA ALA A 66 -15.01 -3.20 14.50
C ALA A 66 -15.65 -3.07 13.11
N PHE A 67 -15.82 -4.17 12.39
CA PHE A 67 -16.52 -4.18 11.12
C PHE A 67 -17.99 -3.74 11.28
N GLU A 68 -18.73 -4.32 12.22
CA GLU A 68 -20.12 -3.95 12.49
C GLU A 68 -20.25 -2.46 12.89
N MET A 69 -19.36 -1.98 13.74
CA MET A 69 -19.43 -0.63 14.30
C MET A 69 -19.02 0.46 13.29
N TRP A 70 -18.00 0.22 12.49
CA TRP A 70 -17.33 1.29 11.75
C TRP A 70 -17.57 1.29 10.24
N MET A 71 -18.07 0.18 9.65
CA MET A 71 -18.33 0.15 8.21
C MET A 71 -19.39 1.16 7.76
N GLN A 72 -20.38 1.43 8.60
CA GLN A 72 -21.45 2.38 8.32
C GLN A 72 -21.24 3.74 9.00
N ALA A 73 -20.12 3.93 9.70
CA ALA A 73 -19.84 5.18 10.37
C ALA A 73 -19.54 6.29 9.35
N PRO A 74 -20.13 7.49 9.50
CA PRO A 74 -19.85 8.61 8.57
C PRO A 74 -18.39 9.04 8.55
N MET A 75 -17.64 8.81 9.63
CA MET A 75 -16.22 9.13 9.78
C MET A 75 -15.50 7.97 10.46
N PRO A 76 -15.13 6.91 9.74
CA PRO A 76 -14.45 5.75 10.31
C PRO A 76 -12.93 5.92 10.42
N MET A 77 -12.38 7.05 9.97
CA MET A 77 -10.94 7.29 9.97
C MET A 77 -10.47 7.87 11.31
N VAL A 78 -9.34 7.35 11.78
CA VAL A 78 -8.64 7.84 12.96
C VAL A 78 -7.24 8.29 12.56
N THR A 79 -6.75 9.39 13.14
CA THR A 79 -5.40 9.90 12.85
C THR A 79 -4.58 9.98 14.14
N PHE A 80 -3.39 9.40 14.10
CA PHE A 80 -2.39 9.53 15.15
C PHE A 80 -1.26 10.45 14.70
N PHE A 81 -0.81 11.29 15.60
CA PHE A 81 0.38 12.14 15.41
C PHE A 81 1.52 11.57 16.23
N LYS A 82 2.68 11.43 15.60
CA LYS A 82 3.89 10.93 16.24
C LYS A 82 5.11 11.71 15.76
N THR A 83 6.02 12.00 16.67
CA THR A 83 7.36 12.49 16.30
C THR A 83 8.33 11.32 16.30
N LEU A 84 8.97 11.08 15.16
CA LEU A 84 9.94 10.01 14.95
C LEU A 84 11.38 10.57 14.95
N ASP A 85 12.32 9.80 15.46
CA ASP A 85 13.75 10.08 15.31
C ASP A 85 14.23 9.52 13.97
N VAL A 86 14.62 10.41 13.06
CA VAL A 86 15.08 10.05 11.71
C VAL A 86 16.59 10.26 11.53
N SER A 87 17.32 10.47 12.61
CA SER A 87 18.77 10.75 12.59
C SER A 87 19.56 9.67 11.86
N ARG A 88 19.20 8.39 12.09
CA ARG A 88 19.84 7.26 11.45
C ARG A 88 19.55 7.18 9.97
N LEU A 89 18.30 7.35 9.55
CA LEU A 89 17.94 7.35 8.13
C LEU A 89 18.67 8.45 7.36
N LEU A 90 18.77 9.65 7.95
CA LEU A 90 19.53 10.73 7.34
C LEU A 90 21.04 10.44 7.27
N LYS A 91 21.59 9.76 8.27
CA LYS A 91 23.00 9.32 8.24
C LYS A 91 23.24 8.31 7.13
N ILE A 92 22.34 7.33 6.97
CA ILE A 92 22.39 6.34 5.89
C ILE A 92 22.27 7.06 4.55
N SER A 93 21.22 7.86 4.35
CA SER A 93 20.97 8.59 3.11
C SER A 93 22.21 9.37 2.65
N ARG A 94 22.90 10.08 3.57
CA ARG A 94 24.10 10.85 3.23
C ARG A 94 25.33 9.98 2.92
N LYS A 95 25.45 8.81 3.57
CA LYS A 95 26.61 7.93 3.37
C LYS A 95 26.50 7.07 2.12
N SER A 96 25.30 6.54 1.85
CA SER A 96 25.05 5.60 0.75
C SER A 96 24.50 6.27 -0.51
N GLY A 97 24.08 7.56 -0.43
CA GLY A 97 23.39 8.24 -1.54
C GLY A 97 21.92 7.82 -1.74
N LEU A 98 21.39 6.92 -0.89
CA LEU A 98 19.98 6.50 -0.97
C LEU A 98 19.06 7.66 -0.63
N LYS A 99 17.96 7.80 -1.37
CA LYS A 99 17.00 8.88 -1.14
C LYS A 99 16.29 8.70 0.22
N PHE A 100 16.19 9.78 1.00
CA PHE A 100 15.52 9.75 2.31
C PHE A 100 14.07 9.26 2.20
N ASN A 101 13.31 9.75 1.21
CA ASN A 101 11.93 9.34 0.99
C ASN A 101 11.82 7.83 0.68
N MET A 102 12.75 7.28 -0.10
CA MET A 102 12.82 5.84 -0.36
C MET A 102 13.04 5.06 0.93
N LEU A 103 13.97 5.49 1.79
CA LEU A 103 14.24 4.85 3.08
C LEU A 103 13.01 4.91 4.02
N MET A 104 12.25 6.02 4.00
CA MET A 104 10.98 6.14 4.71
C MET A 104 9.97 5.10 4.21
N CYS A 105 9.75 5.03 2.90
CA CYS A 105 8.84 4.06 2.29
C CYS A 105 9.24 2.62 2.61
N TYR A 106 10.54 2.32 2.55
CA TYR A 106 11.07 1.00 2.91
C TYR A 106 10.76 0.63 4.36
N CYS A 107 11.04 1.52 5.31
CA CYS A 107 10.76 1.26 6.73
C CYS A 107 9.25 1.16 7.02
N ILE A 108 8.40 1.93 6.32
CA ILE A 108 6.93 1.83 6.40
C ILE A 108 6.47 0.44 5.93
N GLY A 109 6.92 -0.02 4.77
CA GLY A 109 6.59 -1.35 4.27
C GLY A 109 7.05 -2.45 5.24
N ARG A 110 8.29 -2.36 5.72
CA ARG A 110 8.86 -3.30 6.69
C ARG A 110 8.13 -3.33 8.03
N ALA A 111 7.67 -2.18 8.51
CA ALA A 111 6.85 -2.13 9.72
C ALA A 111 5.47 -2.75 9.50
N ALA A 112 4.86 -2.50 8.34
CA ALA A 112 3.54 -2.99 7.99
C ALA A 112 3.49 -4.52 7.88
N THR A 113 4.53 -5.16 7.35
CA THR A 113 4.58 -6.63 7.25
C THR A 113 4.53 -7.33 8.61
N GLN A 114 4.81 -6.63 9.70
CA GLN A 114 4.79 -7.17 11.07
C GLN A 114 3.43 -6.99 11.78
N ILE A 115 2.43 -6.38 11.10
CA ILE A 115 1.09 -6.12 11.63
C ILE A 115 0.07 -6.84 10.75
N LYS A 116 -0.62 -7.83 11.31
CA LYS A 116 -1.61 -8.64 10.56
C LYS A 116 -2.73 -7.80 9.97
N GLU A 117 -3.16 -6.77 10.70
CA GLU A 117 -4.22 -5.85 10.30
C GLU A 117 -3.82 -5.01 9.06
N CYS A 118 -2.53 -4.83 8.80
CA CYS A 118 -2.05 -4.19 7.58
C CYS A 118 -2.27 -5.01 6.30
N TYR A 119 -2.68 -6.27 6.42
CA TYR A 119 -3.09 -7.09 5.27
C TYR A 119 -4.59 -7.08 5.02
N LEU A 120 -5.35 -6.35 5.82
CA LEU A 120 -6.80 -6.21 5.70
C LEU A 120 -7.14 -4.82 5.16
N LEU A 121 -8.21 -4.74 4.37
CA LEU A 121 -8.76 -3.46 3.92
C LEU A 121 -10.27 -3.57 3.73
N PRO A 122 -11.07 -2.67 4.30
CA PRO A 122 -12.48 -2.54 3.91
C PRO A 122 -12.55 -1.94 2.49
N VAL A 123 -13.24 -2.65 1.58
CA VAL A 123 -13.46 -2.23 0.19
C VAL A 123 -14.93 -2.36 -0.15
N GLY A 124 -15.61 -1.25 -0.40
CA GLY A 124 -17.06 -1.22 -0.49
C GLY A 124 -17.68 -1.65 0.83
N ASP A 125 -18.51 -2.69 0.82
CA ASP A 125 -19.19 -3.29 1.98
C ASP A 125 -18.48 -4.57 2.50
N LYS A 126 -17.27 -4.86 1.99
CA LYS A 126 -16.53 -6.11 2.23
C LYS A 126 -15.23 -5.87 2.99
N LEU A 127 -14.77 -6.90 3.70
CA LEU A 127 -13.43 -6.95 4.23
C LEU A 127 -12.55 -7.81 3.31
N MET A 128 -11.52 -7.18 2.74
CA MET A 128 -10.59 -7.86 1.85
C MET A 128 -9.29 -8.17 2.59
N GLN A 129 -8.71 -9.34 2.30
CA GLN A 129 -7.39 -9.73 2.75
C GLN A 129 -6.45 -9.80 1.57
N TYR A 130 -5.26 -9.24 1.73
CA TYR A 130 -4.17 -9.24 0.76
C TYR A 130 -3.04 -10.14 1.23
N ASP A 131 -2.27 -10.67 0.29
CA ASP A 131 -1.09 -11.50 0.58
C ASP A 131 0.21 -10.68 0.53
N THR A 132 0.16 -9.47 -0.05
CA THR A 132 1.33 -8.59 -0.22
C THR A 132 1.01 -7.15 0.18
N ILE A 133 2.08 -6.41 0.49
CA ILE A 133 2.02 -4.98 0.83
C ILE A 133 2.76 -4.18 -0.23
N ALA A 134 2.23 -3.00 -0.55
CA ALA A 134 2.90 -1.97 -1.31
C ALA A 134 2.89 -0.65 -0.53
N VAL A 135 3.82 0.23 -0.84
CA VAL A 135 3.87 1.58 -0.27
C VAL A 135 3.75 2.58 -1.40
N ASN A 136 2.75 3.43 -1.32
CA ASN A 136 2.55 4.50 -2.29
C ASN A 136 3.48 5.68 -2.00
N THR A 137 3.94 6.35 -3.04
CA THR A 137 4.58 7.66 -2.93
C THR A 137 4.07 8.59 -4.03
N ILE A 138 4.01 9.87 -3.73
CA ILE A 138 3.62 10.90 -4.70
C ILE A 138 4.87 11.39 -5.43
N VAL A 139 4.76 11.47 -6.75
CA VAL A 139 5.85 11.82 -7.67
C VAL A 139 5.46 13.06 -8.46
N ALA A 140 6.31 14.09 -8.47
CA ALA A 140 6.16 15.20 -9.41
C ALA A 140 6.44 14.71 -10.83
N ASN A 141 5.53 14.97 -11.78
CA ASN A 141 5.62 14.51 -13.15
C ASN A 141 6.08 15.60 -14.13
N SER A 142 6.39 15.22 -15.36
CA SER A 142 6.89 16.12 -16.41
C SER A 142 5.86 17.16 -16.88
N ALA A 143 4.58 16.99 -16.58
CA ALA A 143 3.51 17.96 -16.85
C ALA A 143 3.43 19.07 -15.79
N GLY A 144 4.25 19.02 -14.72
CA GLY A 144 4.22 19.97 -13.62
C GLY A 144 3.15 19.67 -12.58
N GLU A 145 2.55 18.48 -12.63
CA GLU A 145 1.53 17.95 -11.71
C GLU A 145 2.14 16.87 -10.82
N VAL A 146 1.30 16.12 -10.13
CA VAL A 146 1.70 14.96 -9.33
C VAL A 146 1.00 13.70 -9.82
N SER A 147 1.70 12.58 -9.74
CA SER A 147 1.18 11.26 -10.02
C SER A 147 1.45 10.32 -8.84
N SER A 148 0.61 9.29 -8.72
CA SER A 148 0.69 8.27 -7.70
C SER A 148 1.59 7.12 -8.15
N CYS A 149 2.45 6.61 -7.27
CA CYS A 149 3.36 5.52 -7.57
C CYS A 149 3.36 4.50 -6.44
N ASP A 150 2.75 3.34 -6.67
CA ASP A 150 2.80 2.21 -5.76
C ASP A 150 4.09 1.43 -5.97
N LEU A 151 4.78 1.18 -4.88
CA LEU A 151 6.05 0.47 -4.81
C LEU A 151 5.81 -0.90 -4.16
N PRO A 152 6.03 -2.03 -4.83
CA PRO A 152 5.91 -3.33 -4.19
C PRO A 152 6.97 -3.43 -3.08
N TYR A 153 6.54 -3.83 -1.88
CA TYR A 153 7.50 -4.00 -0.80
C TYR A 153 8.36 -5.25 -1.03
N SER A 154 9.67 -5.10 -0.82
CA SER A 154 10.67 -6.17 -0.77
C SER A 154 11.46 -6.05 0.53
N GLU A 155 11.79 -7.17 1.16
CA GLU A 155 12.71 -7.20 2.32
C GLU A 155 14.13 -6.82 1.93
N ASP A 156 14.52 -7.05 0.68
CA ASP A 156 15.79 -6.63 0.12
C ASP A 156 15.77 -5.13 -0.18
N LEU A 157 16.61 -4.38 0.54
CA LEU A 157 16.72 -2.93 0.39
C LEU A 157 17.24 -2.51 -1.00
N GLU A 158 18.15 -3.29 -1.60
CA GLU A 158 18.70 -2.98 -2.94
C GLU A 158 17.62 -3.17 -4.00
N GLN A 159 16.85 -4.25 -3.92
CA GLN A 159 15.71 -4.49 -4.80
C GLN A 159 14.65 -3.39 -4.64
N PHE A 160 14.29 -3.05 -3.40
CA PHE A 160 13.31 -1.99 -3.15
C PHE A 160 13.78 -0.64 -3.68
N ASN A 161 15.06 -0.30 -3.50
CA ASN A 161 15.63 0.93 -4.06
C ASN A 161 15.64 0.93 -5.58
N SER A 162 15.98 -0.19 -6.21
CA SER A 162 15.93 -0.34 -7.68
C SER A 162 14.52 -0.10 -8.22
N ASP A 163 13.51 -0.74 -7.62
CA ASP A 163 12.11 -0.55 -7.97
C ASP A 163 11.63 0.89 -7.72
N TYR A 164 12.01 1.48 -6.59
CA TYR A 164 11.71 2.88 -6.29
C TYR A 164 12.23 3.82 -7.39
N LEU A 165 13.49 3.69 -7.76
CA LEU A 165 14.11 4.57 -8.78
C LEU A 165 13.48 4.37 -10.16
N ARG A 166 13.28 3.12 -10.56
CA ARG A 166 12.71 2.75 -11.86
C ARG A 166 11.25 3.21 -11.98
N LEU A 167 10.40 2.87 -11.01
CA LEU A 167 8.98 3.16 -11.05
C LEU A 167 8.69 4.65 -10.88
N THR A 168 9.36 5.33 -9.95
CA THR A 168 9.18 6.79 -9.81
C THR A 168 9.63 7.56 -11.06
N LYS A 169 10.70 7.12 -11.74
CA LYS A 169 11.12 7.70 -13.02
C LYS A 169 10.08 7.45 -14.11
N GLN A 170 9.60 6.22 -14.25
CA GLN A 170 8.56 5.85 -15.22
C GLN A 170 7.29 6.70 -15.03
N VAL A 171 6.79 6.81 -13.80
CA VAL A 171 5.61 7.61 -13.45
C VAL A 171 5.83 9.10 -13.74
N ALA A 172 7.02 9.64 -13.41
CA ALA A 172 7.36 11.03 -13.67
C ALA A 172 7.38 11.36 -15.18
N GLU A 173 7.88 10.45 -16.01
CA GLU A 173 7.99 10.64 -17.47
C GLU A 173 6.66 10.39 -18.19
N SER A 174 5.90 9.37 -17.78
CA SER A 174 4.63 8.99 -18.42
C SER A 174 3.43 9.81 -18.00
N CYS A 175 3.51 10.53 -16.88
CA CYS A 175 2.39 11.20 -16.22
C CYS A 175 1.21 10.25 -15.93
N THR A 176 1.49 8.96 -15.75
CA THR A 176 0.48 7.91 -15.51
C THR A 176 0.77 7.24 -14.16
N ASP A 177 -0.27 7.06 -13.37
CA ASP A 177 -0.16 6.40 -12.08
C ASP A 177 0.29 4.93 -12.22
N HIS A 178 1.09 4.48 -11.28
CA HIS A 178 1.41 3.06 -11.10
C HIS A 178 0.60 2.51 -9.93
N ASP A 179 -0.42 1.71 -10.23
CA ASP A 179 -1.43 1.22 -9.28
C ASP A 179 -1.28 -0.30 -9.04
N LEU A 180 -1.10 -0.67 -7.78
CA LEU A 180 -1.04 -2.06 -7.31
C LEU A 180 -2.23 -2.45 -6.42
N SER A 181 -3.24 -1.60 -6.27
CA SER A 181 -4.37 -1.80 -5.35
C SER A 181 -5.17 -3.08 -5.58
N ALA A 182 -5.17 -3.61 -6.81
CA ALA A 182 -5.78 -4.91 -7.14
C ALA A 182 -4.95 -6.13 -6.68
N LYS A 183 -3.69 -5.94 -6.27
CA LYS A 183 -2.75 -7.04 -5.97
C LYS A 183 -2.15 -6.95 -4.57
N SER A 184 -2.05 -5.75 -4.02
CA SER A 184 -1.37 -5.48 -2.75
C SER A 184 -2.20 -4.54 -1.90
N MET A 185 -2.15 -4.72 -0.58
CA MET A 185 -2.62 -3.68 0.33
C MET A 185 -1.63 -2.51 0.29
N VAL A 186 -2.12 -1.35 -0.14
CA VAL A 186 -1.29 -0.17 -0.34
C VAL A 186 -1.35 0.73 0.88
N ILE A 187 -0.19 1.11 1.43
CA ILE A 187 -0.09 2.20 2.40
C ILE A 187 0.25 3.46 1.65
N GLY A 188 -0.67 4.43 1.66
CA GLY A 188 -0.46 5.73 1.03
C GLY A 188 0.57 6.57 1.79
N THR A 189 1.38 7.34 1.07
CA THR A 189 2.26 8.34 1.68
C THR A 189 2.24 9.67 0.93
N SER A 190 2.45 10.77 1.68
CA SER A 190 2.67 12.09 1.11
C SER A 190 3.80 12.80 1.86
N ALA A 191 4.82 13.19 1.12
CA ALA A 191 6.00 13.87 1.66
C ALA A 191 6.05 15.33 1.22
N LEU A 192 5.79 16.26 2.14
CA LEU A 192 5.91 17.70 1.94
C LEU A 192 7.31 18.20 2.37
N ALA A 193 8.36 17.60 1.79
CA ALA A 193 9.74 17.72 2.26
C ALA A 193 10.31 19.16 2.30
N GLN A 194 9.68 20.10 1.59
CA GLN A 194 10.08 21.52 1.59
C GLN A 194 9.42 22.33 2.69
N TYR A 195 8.31 21.83 3.26
CA TYR A 195 7.49 22.57 4.21
C TYR A 195 7.54 21.91 5.59
N GLU A 196 7.68 22.72 6.61
CA GLU A 196 7.56 22.29 7.99
C GLU A 196 6.09 22.25 8.37
N ILE A 197 5.60 21.10 8.81
CA ILE A 197 4.25 20.89 9.30
C ILE A 197 4.30 20.10 10.61
N ASP A 198 3.37 20.37 11.51
CA ASP A 198 3.21 19.59 12.75
C ASP A 198 2.42 18.31 12.51
N GLY A 199 1.50 18.34 11.55
CA GLY A 199 0.69 17.22 11.14
C GLY A 199 -0.37 17.62 10.12
N ALA A 200 -1.06 16.63 9.57
CA ALA A 200 -2.18 16.81 8.66
C ALA A 200 -3.24 15.73 8.91
N VAL A 201 -4.50 16.07 8.71
CA VAL A 201 -5.62 15.13 8.77
C VAL A 201 -6.36 15.22 7.45
N GLY A 202 -6.45 14.10 6.73
CA GLY A 202 -7.30 13.99 5.56
C GLY A 202 -8.77 13.83 5.97
N MET A 203 -9.67 14.51 5.31
CA MET A 203 -11.11 14.26 5.48
C MET A 203 -11.49 12.98 4.74
N TYR A 204 -12.33 12.18 5.36
CA TYR A 204 -12.81 10.95 4.74
C TYR A 204 -13.75 11.26 3.56
N SER A 205 -13.36 10.77 2.40
CA SER A 205 -14.13 10.98 1.15
C SER A 205 -15.09 9.83 0.80
N GLY A 206 -15.07 8.73 1.59
CA GLY A 206 -15.83 7.53 1.29
C GLY A 206 -15.24 6.64 0.17
N ILE A 207 -14.06 6.99 -0.35
CA ILE A 207 -13.45 6.32 -1.49
C ILE A 207 -12.21 5.52 -1.09
N PHE A 208 -11.32 6.16 -0.29
CA PHE A 208 -10.03 5.57 0.09
C PHE A 208 -10.04 5.18 1.56
N ASN A 209 -9.96 3.88 1.84
CA ASN A 209 -9.89 3.31 3.18
C ASN A 209 -8.46 2.92 3.58
N ASN A 210 -7.51 3.09 2.69
CA ASN A 210 -6.11 2.73 2.90
C ASN A 210 -5.48 3.51 4.05
N PRO A 211 -4.61 2.90 4.83
CA PRO A 211 -3.75 3.64 5.75
C PRO A 211 -2.94 4.68 4.98
N PHE A 212 -2.78 5.85 5.58
CA PHE A 212 -2.11 6.96 4.92
C PHE A 212 -1.17 7.68 5.90
N MET A 213 0.07 7.92 5.49
CA MET A 213 1.05 8.63 6.30
C MET A 213 1.51 9.91 5.61
N ILE A 214 1.44 11.02 6.33
CA ILE A 214 1.88 12.34 5.85
C ILE A 214 3.01 12.83 6.73
N TRP A 215 4.03 13.42 6.10
CA TRP A 215 5.09 14.13 6.81
C TRP A 215 5.58 15.36 6.05
N GLY A 216 6.16 16.27 6.81
CA GLY A 216 6.79 17.47 6.27
C GLY A 216 8.31 17.39 6.27
N LYS A 217 8.93 18.57 6.40
CA LYS A 217 10.38 18.71 6.54
C LYS A 217 10.81 18.25 7.94
N TYR A 218 11.89 17.48 8.02
CA TYR A 218 12.49 17.09 9.30
C TYR A 218 13.13 18.29 10.02
N ARG A 219 13.11 18.26 11.35
CA ARG A 219 13.67 19.29 12.24
C ARG A 219 14.99 18.81 12.81
N ARG A 220 16.03 19.62 12.66
CA ARG A 220 17.37 19.32 13.21
C ARG A 220 17.48 19.92 14.62
N GLY A 221 17.62 19.06 15.62
CA GLY A 221 18.01 19.44 16.98
C GLY A 221 19.50 19.24 17.23
N LEU A 222 19.94 19.54 18.44
CA LEU A 222 21.35 19.39 18.84
C LEU A 222 21.83 17.92 18.82
N PHE A 223 20.98 16.99 19.26
CA PHE A 223 21.34 15.58 19.41
C PHE A 223 20.57 14.66 18.44
N LYS A 224 19.39 15.08 18.01
CA LYS A 224 18.49 14.28 17.20
C LYS A 224 17.91 15.10 16.05
N THR A 225 17.60 14.42 14.97
CA THR A 225 16.77 14.96 13.90
C THR A 225 15.42 14.28 13.95
N THR A 226 14.36 15.05 14.08
CA THR A 226 12.99 14.56 14.27
C THR A 226 12.11 14.85 13.07
N LEU A 227 11.09 14.01 12.89
CA LEU A 227 10.09 14.14 11.85
C LEU A 227 8.71 13.95 12.46
N SER A 228 7.86 14.98 12.37
CA SER A 228 6.44 14.82 12.71
C SER A 228 5.73 14.06 11.59
N VAL A 229 5.00 13.02 11.96
CA VAL A 229 4.18 12.23 11.03
C VAL A 229 2.74 12.19 11.51
N SER A 230 1.81 12.17 10.55
CA SER A 230 0.40 11.87 10.77
C SER A 230 0.12 10.51 10.14
N PHE A 231 -0.39 9.57 10.92
CA PHE A 231 -0.79 8.26 10.43
C PHE A 231 -2.29 8.10 10.59
N GLN A 232 -2.98 8.04 9.45
CA GLN A 232 -4.43 7.87 9.37
C GLN A 232 -4.76 6.44 8.95
N PHE A 233 -5.82 5.86 9.53
CA PHE A 233 -6.25 4.50 9.23
C PHE A 233 -7.76 4.36 9.43
N HIS A 234 -8.36 3.40 8.74
CA HIS A 234 -9.77 3.05 8.90
C HIS A 234 -9.96 2.17 10.15
N HIS A 235 -10.90 2.52 11.04
CA HIS A 235 -11.07 1.83 12.32
C HIS A 235 -11.55 0.36 12.16
N THR A 236 -12.21 0.05 11.07
CA THR A 236 -12.51 -1.35 10.70
C THR A 236 -11.25 -2.17 10.49
N GLN A 237 -10.22 -1.58 9.86
CA GLN A 237 -8.97 -2.26 9.57
C GLN A 237 -8.15 -2.49 10.84
N MET A 238 -7.93 -1.46 11.65
CA MET A 238 -7.10 -1.54 12.85
C MET A 238 -7.61 -0.64 13.97
N ASP A 239 -7.28 -0.99 15.21
CA ASP A 239 -7.54 -0.18 16.40
C ASP A 239 -6.35 0.70 16.72
N GLY A 240 -6.54 1.64 17.66
CA GLY A 240 -5.47 2.49 18.15
C GLY A 240 -4.25 1.73 18.68
N ALA A 241 -4.45 0.55 19.31
CA ALA A 241 -3.35 -0.29 19.77
C ALA A 241 -2.50 -0.84 18.60
N HIS A 242 -3.15 -1.27 17.51
CA HIS A 242 -2.45 -1.73 16.30
C HIS A 242 -1.67 -0.59 15.64
N ALA A 243 -2.30 0.59 15.52
CA ALA A 243 -1.67 1.78 14.96
C ALA A 243 -0.47 2.26 15.80
N ALA A 244 -0.60 2.27 17.13
CA ALA A 244 0.49 2.61 18.04
C ALA A 244 1.65 1.60 17.90
N LYS A 245 1.34 0.29 17.87
CA LYS A 245 2.32 -0.76 17.64
C LYS A 245 3.03 -0.60 16.30
N PHE A 246 2.30 -0.27 15.22
CA PHE A 246 2.89 0.02 13.91
C PHE A 246 3.90 1.17 13.99
N LEU A 247 3.55 2.28 14.63
CA LEU A 247 4.43 3.44 14.77
C LEU A 247 5.68 3.14 15.62
N ASP A 248 5.55 2.30 16.64
CA ASP A 248 6.69 1.86 17.46
C ASP A 248 7.60 0.88 16.72
N ILE A 249 7.02 -0.01 15.89
CA ILE A 249 7.79 -0.88 15.00
C ILE A 249 8.52 -0.02 13.96
N LEU A 250 7.84 0.94 13.33
CA LEU A 250 8.42 1.85 12.36
C LEU A 250 9.66 2.57 12.93
N GLN A 251 9.59 3.07 14.17
CA GLN A 251 10.77 3.67 14.82
C GLN A 251 11.89 2.66 14.99
N ARG A 252 11.59 1.44 15.44
CA ARG A 252 12.63 0.39 15.61
C ARG A 252 13.28 0.00 14.28
N GLU A 253 12.51 -0.09 13.20
CA GLU A 253 13.03 -0.39 11.86
C GLU A 253 13.96 0.73 11.35
N MET A 254 13.62 1.99 11.64
CA MET A 254 14.48 3.13 11.32
C MET A 254 15.80 3.07 12.12
N ASP A 255 15.71 2.75 13.43
CA ASP A 255 16.87 2.70 14.32
C ASP A 255 17.77 1.50 14.02
N GLY A 256 17.20 0.38 13.59
CA GLY A 256 17.88 -0.86 13.27
C GLY A 256 18.43 -0.96 11.83
N LEU A 257 18.05 -0.04 10.93
CA LEU A 257 18.39 -0.15 9.51
C LEU A 257 19.90 -0.18 9.29
N LYS A 258 20.36 -1.18 8.54
CA LYS A 258 21.76 -1.33 8.08
C LYS A 258 21.74 -1.13 6.56
N ALA A 259 22.64 -0.28 6.07
CA ALA A 259 22.91 -0.03 4.66
C ALA A 259 24.37 0.38 4.47
#